data_44c0eafd45d9345f11af5113f5155a2f
#
_entry.id   44c0eafd45d9345f11af5113f5155a2f
#
_cell.length_a   1.000
_cell.length_b   1.000
_cell.length_c   1.000
_cell.angle_alpha   90.00
_cell.angle_beta   90.00
_cell.angle_gamma   90.00
#
_symmetry.space_group_name_H-M   'P 1'
#
loop_
_entity.id
_entity.type
_entity.pdbx_description
1 polymer ?
#
loop_
_entity_poly.entity_id
_entity_poly.type
_entity_poly.pdbx_seq_one_letter_code
_entity_poly.pdbx_strand_id
1 'polypeptide(L)'
;MLSNSLFFSILVLLNCRIHNMRFKAIVPFIIVLFSAASNSQNIPVHKTKKQIVVDGNLSDWETPFLGPFVIHNSGEKATQNTFVSLSWNEENFFIAYNCKDSKIIGTSQKKDSQIFYTDDLIEIFIDPDGDGKNYIEVGVNAFSTNYDLLLKCISPECGGWKTTTDFDIKGMETVSKINPEGYTVEIKIPFSSLEKIKNGHFEMPKTGTKWKANAFRIDYGNTIEYLALQPYKSLKFGFHQPAEFAVFEFGE
;
A
#
# COMPACT_ATOMS: atom_id res chain seq x y z
N MET A 1 -14.39 -24.78 -12.49
CA MET A 1 -15.54 -24.31 -13.29
C MET A 1 -14.99 -23.39 -14.37
N LEU A 2 -15.16 -23.80 -15.63
CA LEU A 2 -14.59 -23.15 -16.80
C LEU A 2 -15.38 -21.88 -17.14
N SER A 3 -14.70 -20.75 -17.21
CA SER A 3 -15.25 -19.48 -17.67
C SER A 3 -15.19 -19.43 -19.19
N ASN A 4 -16.36 -19.39 -19.84
CA ASN A 4 -16.51 -19.22 -21.28
C ASN A 4 -16.09 -17.79 -21.69
N SER A 5 -14.98 -17.67 -22.42
CA SER A 5 -14.64 -16.44 -23.16
C SER A 5 -15.36 -16.46 -24.50
N LEU A 6 -16.29 -15.52 -24.70
CA LEU A 6 -16.93 -15.28 -25.99
C LEU A 6 -15.91 -14.69 -26.98
N PHE A 7 -15.63 -15.41 -28.05
CA PHE A 7 -14.89 -14.91 -29.22
C PHE A 7 -15.83 -14.05 -30.07
N PHE A 8 -15.55 -12.75 -30.19
CA PHE A 8 -16.13 -11.91 -31.25
C PHE A 8 -15.16 -11.83 -32.42
N SER A 9 -15.54 -12.44 -33.52
CA SER A 9 -14.82 -12.30 -34.82
C SER A 9 -15.44 -11.15 -35.61
N ILE A 10 -14.64 -10.12 -35.90
CA ILE A 10 -15.04 -9.04 -36.80
C ILE A 10 -14.57 -9.41 -38.23
N LEU A 11 -15.52 -9.55 -39.14
CA LEU A 11 -15.29 -9.84 -40.54
C LEU A 11 -15.12 -8.53 -41.31
N VAL A 12 -13.92 -8.26 -41.82
CA VAL A 12 -13.66 -7.11 -42.71
C VAL A 12 -13.59 -7.60 -44.14
N LEU A 13 -14.50 -7.12 -45.01
CA LEU A 13 -14.53 -7.40 -46.44
C LEU A 13 -13.75 -6.33 -47.20
N LEU A 14 -12.61 -6.69 -47.76
CA LEU A 14 -11.86 -5.88 -48.72
C LEU A 14 -12.23 -6.28 -50.16
N ASN A 15 -12.79 -5.36 -50.91
CA ASN A 15 -13.06 -5.52 -52.35
C ASN A 15 -11.83 -5.08 -53.16
N CYS A 16 -11.10 -6.02 -53.72
CA CYS A 16 -10.04 -5.75 -54.70
C CYS A 16 -10.52 -6.16 -56.09
N ARG A 17 -10.52 -5.24 -57.06
CA ARG A 17 -10.97 -5.45 -58.45
C ARG A 17 -9.74 -5.58 -59.35
N ILE A 18 -9.43 -6.79 -59.78
CA ILE A 18 -8.47 -7.03 -60.86
C ILE A 18 -9.15 -7.95 -61.91
N HIS A 19 -9.33 -7.42 -63.12
CA HIS A 19 -9.73 -8.07 -64.35
C HIS A 19 -10.56 -9.37 -64.24
N ASN A 20 -11.87 -9.22 -64.34
CA ASN A 20 -12.88 -10.27 -64.60
C ASN A 20 -12.92 -11.57 -63.81
N MET A 21 -12.24 -11.67 -62.69
CA MET A 21 -12.46 -12.75 -61.70
C MET A 21 -12.67 -12.17 -60.30
N ARG A 22 -13.87 -12.41 -59.72
CA ARG A 22 -14.16 -12.05 -58.33
C ARG A 22 -13.67 -13.17 -57.43
N PHE A 23 -12.44 -13.03 -56.90
CA PHE A 23 -11.99 -13.84 -55.79
C PHE A 23 -12.35 -13.13 -54.47
N LYS A 24 -13.20 -13.74 -53.66
CA LYS A 24 -13.40 -13.32 -52.28
C LYS A 24 -12.31 -14.00 -51.42
N ALA A 25 -11.22 -13.31 -51.19
CA ALA A 25 -10.23 -13.78 -50.20
C ALA A 25 -10.72 -13.38 -48.82
N ILE A 26 -11.04 -14.36 -47.99
CA ILE A 26 -11.29 -14.18 -46.55
C ILE A 26 -9.93 -14.27 -45.89
N VAL A 27 -9.37 -13.12 -45.47
CA VAL A 27 -8.18 -13.10 -44.63
C VAL A 27 -8.66 -13.11 -43.18
N PRO A 28 -8.39 -14.16 -42.39
CA PRO A 28 -8.72 -14.16 -41.00
C PRO A 28 -7.77 -13.19 -40.30
N PHE A 29 -8.31 -12.09 -39.80
CA PHE A 29 -7.56 -11.17 -38.90
C PHE A 29 -7.56 -11.80 -37.51
N ILE A 30 -6.46 -12.50 -37.18
CA ILE A 30 -6.26 -13.03 -35.82
C ILE A 30 -5.87 -11.84 -34.93
N ILE A 31 -6.83 -11.32 -34.18
CA ILE A 31 -6.54 -10.37 -33.12
C ILE A 31 -5.94 -11.20 -31.97
N VAL A 32 -4.62 -11.18 -31.85
CA VAL A 32 -3.94 -11.69 -30.66
C VAL A 32 -4.15 -10.63 -29.58
N LEU A 33 -5.14 -10.86 -28.72
CA LEU A 33 -5.28 -10.12 -27.46
C LEU A 33 -4.12 -10.53 -26.57
N PHE A 34 -3.05 -9.72 -26.56
CA PHE A 34 -2.09 -9.73 -25.49
C PHE A 34 -2.82 -9.27 -24.23
N SER A 35 -3.29 -10.20 -23.43
CA SER A 35 -3.58 -9.92 -22.02
C SER A 35 -2.23 -9.61 -21.39
N ALA A 36 -1.90 -8.34 -21.26
CA ALA A 36 -0.85 -7.91 -20.35
C ALA A 36 -1.31 -8.34 -18.95
N ALA A 37 -0.85 -9.50 -18.50
CA ALA A 37 -0.90 -9.84 -17.10
C ALA A 37 -0.06 -8.76 -16.41
N SER A 38 -0.72 -7.78 -15.80
CA SER A 38 -0.09 -6.82 -14.90
C SER A 38 0.43 -7.65 -13.74
N ASN A 39 1.69 -8.09 -13.83
CA ASN A 39 2.40 -8.62 -12.68
C ASN A 39 2.50 -7.45 -11.70
N SER A 40 1.60 -7.41 -10.72
CA SER A 40 1.80 -6.59 -9.53
C SER A 40 3.10 -7.11 -8.91
N GLN A 41 4.17 -6.33 -9.04
CA GLN A 41 5.46 -6.68 -8.45
C GLN A 41 5.27 -6.67 -6.94
N ASN A 42 5.62 -7.79 -6.26
CA ASN A 42 5.56 -7.84 -4.82
C ASN A 42 6.56 -6.82 -4.25
N ILE A 43 6.15 -6.14 -3.20
CA ILE A 43 6.99 -5.19 -2.47
C ILE A 43 7.81 -6.00 -1.45
N PRO A 44 9.15 -5.96 -1.54
CA PRO A 44 9.99 -6.74 -0.65
C PRO A 44 10.03 -6.16 0.76
N VAL A 45 9.92 -7.04 1.76
CA VAL A 45 10.21 -6.77 3.17
C VAL A 45 11.47 -7.55 3.52
N HIS A 46 12.58 -6.85 3.72
CA HIS A 46 13.88 -7.49 3.91
C HIS A 46 14.14 -7.86 5.37
N LYS A 47 14.76 -9.02 5.57
CA LYS A 47 15.20 -9.42 6.90
C LYS A 47 16.38 -8.56 7.34
N THR A 48 16.25 -7.88 8.49
CA THR A 48 17.36 -7.08 9.02
C THR A 48 18.42 -7.97 9.67
N LYS A 49 19.68 -7.62 9.43
CA LYS A 49 20.86 -8.25 10.08
C LYS A 49 21.37 -7.40 11.25
N LYS A 50 20.96 -6.15 11.32
CA LYS A 50 21.31 -5.22 12.39
C LYS A 50 20.14 -4.98 13.33
N GLN A 51 20.48 -4.56 14.53
CA GLN A 51 19.48 -4.02 15.43
C GLN A 51 19.02 -2.66 14.91
N ILE A 52 17.72 -2.51 14.68
CA ILE A 52 17.07 -1.24 14.38
C ILE A 52 16.64 -0.62 15.70
N VAL A 53 17.01 0.63 15.92
CA VAL A 53 16.64 1.44 17.08
C VAL A 53 15.63 2.47 16.63
N VAL A 54 14.44 2.48 17.22
CA VAL A 54 13.37 3.43 16.86
C VAL A 54 13.67 4.77 17.55
N ASP A 55 14.46 5.63 16.89
CA ASP A 55 14.93 6.92 17.43
C ASP A 55 14.79 8.10 16.44
N GLY A 56 14.19 7.83 15.27
CA GLY A 56 14.00 8.79 14.19
C GLY A 56 15.26 8.99 13.33
N ASN A 57 16.32 8.22 13.55
CA ASN A 57 17.56 8.29 12.78
C ASN A 57 17.70 7.05 11.89
N LEU A 58 17.62 7.26 10.59
CA LEU A 58 17.59 6.16 9.60
C LEU A 58 18.98 5.58 9.27
N SER A 59 20.03 5.91 10.03
CA SER A 59 21.42 5.47 9.71
C SER A 59 21.67 3.98 9.95
N ASP A 60 20.85 3.31 10.73
CA ASP A 60 20.91 1.86 11.00
C ASP A 60 20.09 1.02 10.01
N TRP A 61 19.35 1.67 9.11
CA TRP A 61 18.61 1.01 8.04
C TRP A 61 19.51 0.66 6.87
N GLU A 62 19.65 -0.65 6.61
CA GLU A 62 20.42 -1.18 5.47
C GLU A 62 19.53 -1.53 4.28
N THR A 63 18.21 -1.57 4.49
CA THR A 63 17.23 -1.96 3.48
C THR A 63 16.92 -0.79 2.54
N PRO A 64 16.66 -1.06 1.25
CA PRO A 64 16.37 -0.01 0.27
C PRO A 64 15.14 0.80 0.65
N PHE A 65 15.18 2.10 0.38
CA PHE A 65 14.01 2.96 0.42
C PHE A 65 13.26 2.89 -0.91
N LEU A 66 11.98 2.54 -0.85
CA LEU A 66 11.06 2.38 -1.97
C LEU A 66 10.26 3.67 -2.19
N GLY A 67 9.97 3.99 -3.42
CA GLY A 67 9.26 5.22 -3.80
C GLY A 67 9.92 5.90 -4.99
N PRO A 68 9.68 7.20 -5.25
CA PRO A 68 8.81 8.07 -4.45
C PRO A 68 7.33 7.68 -4.53
N PHE A 69 6.57 8.02 -3.48
CA PHE A 69 5.11 7.85 -3.48
C PHE A 69 4.46 8.74 -4.55
N VAL A 70 3.31 8.29 -5.00
CA VAL A 70 2.50 8.95 -6.04
C VAL A 70 1.08 9.20 -5.52
N ILE A 71 0.29 10.02 -6.22
CA ILE A 71 -1.13 10.22 -5.90
C ILE A 71 -1.84 8.86 -5.94
N HIS A 72 -2.52 8.51 -4.86
CA HIS A 72 -2.99 7.16 -4.55
C HIS A 72 -3.92 6.54 -5.62
N ASN A 73 -4.71 7.33 -6.32
CA ASN A 73 -5.73 6.86 -7.27
C ASN A 73 -5.49 7.26 -8.73
N SER A 74 -4.46 8.07 -9.01
CA SER A 74 -4.09 8.44 -10.38
C SER A 74 -2.69 7.96 -10.78
N GLY A 75 -1.80 7.74 -9.79
CA GLY A 75 -0.39 7.45 -10.05
C GLY A 75 0.42 8.66 -10.51
N GLU A 76 -0.16 9.85 -10.47
CA GLU A 76 0.54 11.08 -10.79
C GLU A 76 1.61 11.40 -9.75
N LYS A 77 2.64 12.12 -10.17
CA LYS A 77 3.76 12.50 -9.32
C LYS A 77 3.28 13.45 -8.21
N ALA A 78 3.68 13.16 -6.97
CA ALA A 78 3.51 14.04 -5.82
C ALA A 78 4.36 15.32 -5.93
N THR A 79 3.94 16.38 -5.25
CA THR A 79 4.71 17.63 -5.16
C THR A 79 5.96 17.45 -4.31
N GLN A 80 5.90 16.61 -3.27
CA GLN A 80 7.01 16.29 -2.38
C GLN A 80 7.25 14.79 -2.30
N ASN A 81 8.52 14.39 -2.26
CA ASN A 81 8.88 12.98 -2.30
C ASN A 81 8.72 12.34 -0.91
N THR A 82 8.15 11.15 -0.91
CA THR A 82 8.10 10.26 0.25
C THR A 82 8.67 8.91 -0.14
N PHE A 83 9.47 8.34 0.74
CA PHE A 83 10.04 7.01 0.58
C PHE A 83 9.77 6.18 1.83
N VAL A 84 9.67 4.87 1.68
CA VAL A 84 9.51 3.93 2.78
C VAL A 84 10.51 2.80 2.67
N SER A 85 11.05 2.36 3.80
CA SER A 85 11.84 1.14 3.91
C SER A 85 11.11 0.16 4.82
N LEU A 86 11.13 -1.12 4.45
CA LEU A 86 10.42 -2.20 5.13
C LEU A 86 11.41 -3.26 5.54
N SER A 87 11.44 -3.59 6.82
CA SER A 87 12.35 -4.59 7.35
C SER A 87 11.67 -5.47 8.40
N TRP A 88 12.25 -6.63 8.71
CA TRP A 88 11.73 -7.53 9.72
C TRP A 88 12.83 -8.37 10.36
N ASN A 89 12.53 -8.85 11.57
CA ASN A 89 13.28 -9.91 12.24
C ASN A 89 12.29 -10.97 12.77
N GLU A 90 12.75 -11.89 13.59
CA GLU A 90 11.91 -12.97 14.12
C GLU A 90 10.75 -12.49 14.99
N GLU A 91 10.80 -11.26 15.51
CA GLU A 91 9.85 -10.77 16.50
C GLU A 91 9.03 -9.58 15.99
N ASN A 92 9.61 -8.78 15.09
CA ASN A 92 9.08 -7.46 14.78
C ASN A 92 9.07 -7.17 13.28
N PHE A 93 8.06 -6.40 12.87
CA PHE A 93 8.03 -5.67 11.61
C PHE A 93 8.47 -4.23 11.85
N PHE A 94 9.40 -3.72 11.05
CA PHE A 94 9.94 -2.37 11.10
C PHE A 94 9.60 -1.61 9.83
N ILE A 95 9.17 -0.36 9.98
CA ILE A 95 8.83 0.53 8.88
C ILE A 95 9.53 1.87 9.11
N ALA A 96 10.25 2.39 8.13
CA ALA A 96 10.82 3.72 8.16
C ALA A 96 10.32 4.56 7.01
N TYR A 97 9.90 5.78 7.28
CA TYR A 97 9.56 6.77 6.26
C TYR A 97 10.59 7.90 6.23
N ASN A 98 10.88 8.37 5.02
CA ASN A 98 11.64 9.59 4.77
C ASN A 98 10.76 10.52 3.92
N CYS A 99 10.23 11.55 4.54
CA CYS A 99 9.29 12.49 3.95
C CYS A 99 9.98 13.83 3.69
N LYS A 100 10.13 14.19 2.42
CA LYS A 100 10.46 15.58 2.07
C LYS A 100 9.22 16.43 2.32
N ASP A 101 9.43 17.55 3.00
CA ASP A 101 8.34 18.45 3.37
C ASP A 101 8.86 19.86 3.62
N SER A 102 8.42 20.80 2.80
CA SER A 102 8.81 22.22 2.92
C SER A 102 7.95 23.00 3.89
N LYS A 103 6.81 22.43 4.35
CA LYS A 103 5.86 23.09 5.24
C LYS A 103 5.09 22.04 6.05
N ILE A 104 5.71 21.54 7.08
CA ILE A 104 5.10 20.54 7.98
C ILE A 104 3.88 21.13 8.70
N ILE A 105 2.73 20.48 8.53
CA ILE A 105 1.47 20.83 9.20
C ILE A 105 1.17 19.78 10.27
N GLY A 106 0.90 20.23 11.48
CA GLY A 106 0.53 19.34 12.58
C GLY A 106 0.99 19.84 13.94
N THR A 107 0.66 19.08 14.96
CA THR A 107 1.02 19.35 16.36
C THR A 107 1.21 18.07 17.14
N SER A 108 1.93 18.16 18.26
CA SER A 108 1.97 17.06 19.25
C SER A 108 0.62 16.97 19.97
N GLN A 109 0.01 15.79 19.94
CA GLN A 109 -1.28 15.50 20.56
C GLN A 109 -1.19 14.21 21.38
N LYS A 110 -2.28 13.84 22.04
CA LYS A 110 -2.38 12.53 22.70
C LYS A 110 -2.45 11.42 21.67
N LYS A 111 -1.97 10.23 22.05
CA LYS A 111 -2.21 8.99 21.29
C LYS A 111 -3.71 8.87 20.97
N ASP A 112 -4.03 8.32 19.82
CA ASP A 112 -5.39 8.09 19.29
C ASP A 112 -6.18 9.36 18.97
N SER A 113 -5.51 10.53 18.87
CA SER A 113 -6.12 11.73 18.32
C SER A 113 -6.34 11.56 16.81
N GLN A 114 -7.43 12.16 16.30
CA GLN A 114 -7.84 12.06 14.88
C GLN A 114 -6.99 12.97 13.98
N ILE A 115 -5.67 12.78 14.01
CA ILE A 115 -4.68 13.59 13.29
C ILE A 115 -4.82 13.49 11.76
N PHE A 116 -5.46 12.44 11.25
CA PHE A 116 -5.68 12.24 9.81
C PHE A 116 -6.55 13.31 9.14
N TYR A 117 -7.23 14.16 9.91
CA TYR A 117 -8.01 15.27 9.36
C TYR A 117 -7.25 16.60 9.31
N THR A 118 -6.11 16.71 9.98
CA THR A 118 -5.48 18.01 10.24
C THR A 118 -3.98 18.07 10.04
N ASP A 119 -3.29 16.91 10.09
CA ASP A 119 -1.85 16.86 10.19
C ASP A 119 -1.21 16.14 8.99
N ASP A 120 0.00 16.53 8.64
CA ASP A 120 0.86 15.71 7.78
C ASP A 120 1.23 14.44 8.52
N LEU A 121 0.90 13.31 7.94
CA LEU A 121 1.15 12.01 8.57
C LEU A 121 1.44 10.94 7.53
N ILE A 122 2.09 9.91 8.00
CA ILE A 122 2.21 8.64 7.29
C ILE A 122 1.22 7.63 7.84
N GLU A 123 0.79 6.72 7.00
CA GLU A 123 -0.03 5.58 7.39
C GLU A 123 0.52 4.28 6.79
N ILE A 124 0.35 3.19 7.54
CA ILE A 124 0.57 1.83 7.05
C ILE A 124 -0.69 1.01 7.31
N PHE A 125 -1.23 0.40 6.27
CA PHE A 125 -2.38 -0.52 6.38
C PHE A 125 -1.88 -1.93 6.16
N ILE A 126 -2.25 -2.86 7.05
CA ILE A 126 -1.75 -4.23 7.06
C ILE A 126 -2.90 -5.20 7.27
N ASP A 127 -3.06 -6.09 6.31
CA ASP A 127 -3.97 -7.24 6.31
C ASP A 127 -3.12 -8.52 6.24
N PRO A 128 -2.79 -9.13 7.40
CA PRO A 128 -1.81 -10.20 7.46
C PRO A 128 -2.28 -11.53 6.87
N ASP A 129 -3.59 -11.79 6.84
CA ASP A 129 -4.16 -13.00 6.23
C ASP A 129 -4.67 -12.76 4.80
N GLY A 130 -4.69 -11.50 4.36
CA GLY A 130 -5.01 -11.08 3.00
C GLY A 130 -6.46 -11.35 2.60
N ASP A 131 -7.36 -11.51 3.58
CA ASP A 131 -8.77 -11.85 3.32
C ASP A 131 -9.63 -10.63 2.97
N GLY A 132 -9.10 -9.42 3.13
CA GLY A 132 -9.77 -8.15 2.86
C GLY A 132 -10.89 -7.82 3.81
N LYS A 133 -11.00 -8.51 4.96
CA LYS A 133 -12.11 -8.33 5.91
C LYS A 133 -11.70 -7.63 7.19
N ASN A 134 -10.46 -7.85 7.62
CA ASN A 134 -9.92 -7.16 8.79
C ASN A 134 -8.50 -6.71 8.48
N TYR A 135 -8.20 -5.48 8.80
CA TYR A 135 -6.86 -4.96 8.68
C TYR A 135 -6.61 -3.90 9.75
N ILE A 136 -5.34 -3.66 10.04
CA ILE A 136 -4.93 -2.57 10.92
C ILE A 136 -4.53 -1.36 10.09
N GLU A 137 -4.71 -0.22 10.69
CA GLU A 137 -4.20 1.07 10.26
C GLU A 137 -3.38 1.66 11.40
N VAL A 138 -2.16 2.06 11.09
CA VAL A 138 -1.29 2.82 11.99
C VAL A 138 -0.95 4.12 11.32
N GLY A 139 -1.21 5.23 11.99
CA GLY A 139 -0.85 6.57 11.54
C GLY A 139 0.08 7.27 12.52
N VAL A 140 1.05 8.02 11.99
CA VAL A 140 2.03 8.78 12.79
C VAL A 140 2.30 10.12 12.10
N ASN A 141 2.13 11.23 12.84
CA ASN A 141 2.47 12.55 12.33
C ASN A 141 3.94 12.94 12.56
N ALA A 142 4.37 14.08 12.01
CA ALA A 142 5.74 14.58 12.14
C ALA A 142 6.15 14.92 13.61
N PHE A 143 5.20 14.94 14.55
CA PHE A 143 5.39 15.28 15.98
C PHE A 143 5.28 14.05 16.89
N SER A 144 5.39 12.83 16.33
CA SER A 144 5.27 11.54 17.04
C SER A 144 3.91 11.28 17.68
N THR A 145 2.86 12.03 17.33
CA THR A 145 1.49 11.63 17.65
C THR A 145 1.14 10.45 16.78
N ASN A 146 0.64 9.39 17.39
CA ASN A 146 0.24 8.19 16.68
C ASN A 146 -1.16 7.72 17.06
N TYR A 147 -1.74 6.92 16.19
CA TYR A 147 -2.95 6.15 16.44
C TYR A 147 -2.82 4.77 15.79
N ASP A 148 -3.59 3.83 16.31
CA ASP A 148 -3.76 2.52 15.71
C ASP A 148 -5.24 2.10 15.75
N LEU A 149 -5.73 1.59 14.63
CA LEU A 149 -7.13 1.23 14.43
C LEU A 149 -7.23 -0.20 13.91
N LEU A 150 -8.26 -0.91 14.35
CA LEU A 150 -8.68 -2.16 13.73
C LEU A 150 -9.95 -1.91 12.92
N LEU A 151 -9.87 -2.16 11.63
CA LEU A 151 -11.00 -2.07 10.70
C LEU A 151 -11.53 -3.46 10.43
N LYS A 152 -12.86 -3.62 10.58
CA LYS A 152 -13.58 -4.86 10.32
C LYS A 152 -14.65 -4.66 9.27
N CYS A 153 -14.68 -5.55 8.29
CA CYS A 153 -15.75 -5.64 7.33
C CYS A 153 -17.05 -6.07 8.02
N ILE A 154 -18.10 -5.26 7.89
CA ILE A 154 -19.41 -5.54 8.48
C ILE A 154 -20.50 -5.87 7.46
N SER A 155 -20.12 -5.90 6.17
CA SER A 155 -21.02 -6.31 5.10
C SER A 155 -20.37 -7.43 4.27
N PRO A 156 -21.18 -8.29 3.60
CA PRO A 156 -20.64 -9.38 2.77
C PRO A 156 -19.66 -8.90 1.69
N GLU A 157 -19.81 -7.67 1.22
CA GLU A 157 -19.07 -7.06 0.11
C GLU A 157 -18.09 -5.98 0.57
N CYS A 158 -17.86 -5.84 1.88
CA CYS A 158 -17.08 -4.76 2.49
C CYS A 158 -17.49 -3.35 2.03
N GLY A 159 -18.77 -3.16 1.78
CA GLY A 159 -19.37 -1.83 1.56
C GLY A 159 -19.49 -0.99 2.84
N GLY A 160 -19.15 -1.56 4.00
CA GLY A 160 -19.15 -0.88 5.28
C GLY A 160 -18.07 -1.42 6.22
N TRP A 161 -17.41 -0.52 6.93
CA TRP A 161 -16.37 -0.81 7.89
C TRP A 161 -16.78 -0.42 9.30
N LYS A 162 -16.45 -1.26 10.27
CA LYS A 162 -16.47 -0.90 11.68
C LYS A 162 -15.05 -0.63 12.13
N THR A 163 -14.78 0.59 12.52
CA THR A 163 -13.51 1.00 13.11
C THR A 163 -13.54 0.77 14.61
N THR A 164 -12.52 0.11 15.14
CA THR A 164 -12.31 -0.08 16.58
C THR A 164 -11.17 0.84 17.01
N THR A 165 -11.53 1.95 17.66
CA THR A 165 -10.62 3.02 18.06
C THR A 165 -9.98 2.79 19.43
N ASP A 166 -10.47 1.83 20.21
CA ASP A 166 -9.90 1.36 21.47
C ASP A 166 -8.99 0.13 21.28
N PHE A 167 -8.66 -0.17 20.03
CA PHE A 167 -7.66 -1.16 19.66
C PHE A 167 -6.26 -0.61 19.97
N ASP A 168 -5.38 -1.46 20.49
CA ASP A 168 -4.02 -1.09 20.87
C ASP A 168 -3.03 -2.18 20.49
N ILE A 169 -2.09 -1.84 19.62
CA ILE A 169 -0.99 -2.71 19.21
C ILE A 169 0.04 -2.73 20.34
N LYS A 170 -0.03 -3.75 21.18
CA LYS A 170 0.84 -3.88 22.34
C LYS A 170 2.32 -3.94 21.95
N GLY A 171 3.11 -3.06 22.54
CA GLY A 171 4.54 -2.99 22.30
C GLY A 171 4.93 -2.32 20.98
N MET A 172 3.99 -1.69 20.27
CA MET A 172 4.32 -0.79 19.17
C MET A 172 5.17 0.37 19.66
N GLU A 173 6.21 0.70 18.92
CA GLU A 173 7.04 1.88 19.16
C GLU A 173 7.00 2.75 17.90
N THR A 174 6.85 4.06 18.07
CA THR A 174 6.86 5.03 16.99
C THR A 174 7.65 6.27 17.38
N VAL A 175 8.50 6.75 16.49
CA VAL A 175 9.24 8.00 16.68
C VAL A 175 9.29 8.76 15.36
N SER A 176 8.99 10.06 15.42
CA SER A 176 9.21 11.00 14.31
C SER A 176 10.32 11.98 14.67
N LYS A 177 11.08 12.40 13.65
CA LYS A 177 12.13 13.40 13.82
C LYS A 177 12.10 14.41 12.68
N ILE A 178 11.85 15.66 13.03
CA ILE A 178 11.90 16.77 12.06
C ILE A 178 13.37 17.10 11.75
N ASN A 179 13.65 17.38 10.48
CA ASN A 179 14.95 17.75 9.97
C ASN A 179 14.81 18.88 8.92
N PRO A 180 15.91 19.50 8.44
CA PRO A 180 15.83 20.62 7.50
C PRO A 180 15.13 20.34 6.16
N GLU A 181 14.97 19.06 5.79
CA GLU A 181 14.38 18.66 4.51
C GLU A 181 12.95 18.10 4.64
N GLY A 182 12.44 17.99 5.87
CA GLY A 182 11.13 17.42 6.18
C GLY A 182 11.15 16.63 7.50
N TYR A 183 10.75 15.37 7.44
CA TYR A 183 10.74 14.53 8.65
C TYR A 183 10.94 13.05 8.31
N THR A 184 11.41 12.31 9.30
CA THR A 184 11.48 10.85 9.27
C THR A 184 10.50 10.27 10.29
N VAL A 185 10.03 9.06 10.03
CA VAL A 185 9.21 8.30 10.98
C VAL A 185 9.71 6.87 11.03
N GLU A 186 9.84 6.31 12.22
CA GLU A 186 10.11 4.90 12.42
C GLU A 186 8.99 4.26 13.23
N ILE A 187 8.62 3.05 12.84
CA ILE A 187 7.59 2.25 13.48
C ILE A 187 8.13 0.83 13.68
N LYS A 188 7.97 0.29 14.90
CA LYS A 188 8.18 -1.12 15.21
C LYS A 188 6.87 -1.74 15.66
N ILE A 189 6.47 -2.82 15.02
CA ILE A 189 5.25 -3.58 15.34
C ILE A 189 5.65 -5.00 15.73
N PRO A 190 5.45 -5.42 17.00
CA PRO A 190 5.67 -6.80 17.39
C PRO A 190 4.66 -7.73 16.71
N PHE A 191 5.13 -8.82 16.07
CA PHE A 191 4.25 -9.79 15.43
C PHE A 191 3.26 -10.43 16.41
N SER A 192 3.65 -10.63 17.66
CA SER A 192 2.75 -11.16 18.71
C SER A 192 1.51 -10.31 18.95
N SER A 193 1.56 -9.02 18.65
CA SER A 193 0.41 -8.12 18.78
C SER A 193 -0.59 -8.30 17.64
N LEU A 194 -0.15 -8.81 16.49
CA LEU A 194 -0.98 -9.05 15.30
C LEU A 194 -1.79 -10.35 15.39
N GLU A 195 -1.47 -11.26 16.31
CA GLU A 195 -2.23 -12.49 16.52
C GLU A 195 -3.71 -12.26 16.80
N LYS A 196 -4.08 -11.11 17.36
CA LYS A 196 -5.44 -10.75 17.73
C LYS A 196 -6.27 -10.16 16.58
N ILE A 197 -5.64 -9.83 15.46
CA ILE A 197 -6.32 -9.24 14.30
C ILE A 197 -7.16 -10.28 13.56
N LYS A 198 -6.98 -11.52 13.91
CA LYS A 198 -7.50 -12.73 13.29
C LYS A 198 -9.01 -12.84 13.13
N ASN A 199 -9.35 -13.36 11.98
CA ASN A 199 -10.43 -14.35 11.83
C ASN A 199 -9.90 -15.80 11.91
N GLY A 200 -8.76 -16.06 12.55
CA GLY A 200 -8.28 -17.40 12.86
C GLY A 200 -6.97 -17.86 12.23
N HIS A 201 -6.32 -17.10 11.36
CA HIS A 201 -5.23 -17.60 10.52
C HIS A 201 -3.91 -16.80 10.56
N PHE A 202 -3.63 -16.07 11.62
CA PHE A 202 -2.32 -15.42 11.72
C PHE A 202 -1.22 -16.47 11.90
N GLU A 203 -0.28 -16.52 10.98
CA GLU A 203 0.97 -17.25 11.11
C GLU A 203 2.13 -16.25 11.27
N MET A 204 3.09 -16.58 12.13
CA MET A 204 4.32 -15.80 12.23
C MET A 204 5.00 -15.73 10.87
N PRO A 205 5.40 -14.53 10.43
CA PRO A 205 6.06 -14.40 9.14
C PRO A 205 7.37 -15.19 9.07
N LYS A 206 7.62 -15.74 7.90
CA LYS A 206 8.87 -16.39 7.50
C LYS A 206 9.18 -15.97 6.06
N THR A 207 10.38 -16.22 5.60
CA THR A 207 10.75 -16.00 4.19
C THR A 207 9.70 -16.61 3.25
N GLY A 208 9.19 -15.80 2.32
CA GLY A 208 8.12 -16.15 1.40
C GLY A 208 6.71 -15.87 1.90
N THR A 209 6.51 -15.47 3.17
CA THR A 209 5.21 -14.99 3.66
C THR A 209 4.77 -13.75 2.89
N LYS A 210 3.47 -13.67 2.59
CA LYS A 210 2.87 -12.55 1.85
C LYS A 210 1.71 -11.97 2.64
N TRP A 211 1.75 -10.65 2.84
CA TRP A 211 0.67 -9.88 3.41
C TRP A 211 0.05 -8.95 2.37
N LYS A 212 -1.21 -8.65 2.49
CA LYS A 212 -1.83 -7.52 1.81
C LYS A 212 -1.59 -6.27 2.65
N ALA A 213 -0.93 -5.27 2.07
CA ALA A 213 -0.60 -4.04 2.77
C ALA A 213 -0.38 -2.89 1.79
N ASN A 214 -0.39 -1.66 2.27
CA ASN A 214 0.12 -0.52 1.52
C ASN A 214 0.56 0.58 2.48
N ALA A 215 1.48 1.41 2.01
CA ALA A 215 2.03 2.54 2.73
C ALA A 215 1.54 3.84 2.10
N PHE A 216 1.15 4.81 2.95
CA PHE A 216 0.50 6.05 2.53
C PHE A 216 1.12 7.26 3.23
N ARG A 217 0.83 8.45 2.68
CA ARG A 217 1.04 9.73 3.32
C ARG A 217 -0.13 10.67 3.00
N ILE A 218 -0.57 11.43 3.98
CA ILE A 218 -1.38 12.63 3.78
C ILE A 218 -0.47 13.83 3.97
N ASP A 219 -0.39 14.69 2.97
CA ASP A 219 0.38 15.94 2.99
C ASP A 219 -0.60 17.11 2.90
N TYR A 220 -0.71 17.88 3.97
CA TYR A 220 -1.61 19.05 4.08
C TYR A 220 -0.94 20.37 3.64
N GLY A 221 0.20 20.32 2.98
CA GLY A 221 1.00 21.46 2.55
C GLY A 221 0.22 22.61 1.89
N ASN A 222 0.62 23.05 0.68
CA ASN A 222 -0.12 24.08 -0.06
C ASN A 222 -1.36 23.52 -0.77
N THR A 223 -1.33 22.26 -1.14
CA THR A 223 -2.43 21.48 -1.70
C THR A 223 -2.45 20.14 -0.98
N ILE A 224 -3.62 19.70 -0.53
CA ILE A 224 -3.72 18.42 0.15
C ILE A 224 -3.47 17.28 -0.87
N GLU A 225 -2.49 16.44 -0.58
CA GLU A 225 -2.18 15.27 -1.38
C GLU A 225 -2.35 13.98 -0.57
N TYR A 226 -2.96 12.99 -1.20
CA TYR A 226 -3.14 11.65 -0.66
C TYR A 226 -2.26 10.69 -1.45
N LEU A 227 -1.16 10.26 -0.85
CA LEU A 227 -0.07 9.57 -1.51
C LEU A 227 -0.03 8.10 -1.12
N ALA A 228 0.41 7.25 -2.04
CA ALA A 228 0.61 5.82 -1.81
C ALA A 228 1.94 5.34 -2.40
N LEU A 229 2.54 4.33 -1.77
CA LEU A 229 3.67 3.59 -2.34
C LEU A 229 3.24 2.86 -3.62
N GLN A 230 2.12 2.13 -3.55
CA GLN A 230 1.49 1.47 -4.69
C GLN A 230 0.16 2.16 -4.98
N PRO A 231 0.02 2.87 -6.12
CA PRO A 231 -1.23 3.49 -6.48
C PRO A 231 -2.31 2.45 -6.78
N TYR A 232 -3.55 2.79 -6.49
CA TYR A 232 -4.70 1.96 -6.79
C TYR A 232 -5.08 2.03 -8.28
N LYS A 233 -5.58 0.93 -8.81
CA LYS A 233 -6.16 0.89 -10.16
C LYS A 233 -7.57 1.49 -10.17
N SER A 234 -8.24 1.45 -9.03
CA SER A 234 -9.53 2.09 -8.81
C SER A 234 -9.37 3.60 -8.76
N LEU A 235 -10.21 4.31 -9.52
CA LEU A 235 -10.30 5.78 -9.45
C LEU A 235 -11.06 6.28 -8.21
N LYS A 236 -11.52 5.38 -7.35
CA LYS A 236 -12.18 5.76 -6.09
C LYS A 236 -11.20 6.51 -5.20
N PHE A 237 -11.70 7.57 -4.58
CA PHE A 237 -10.96 8.29 -3.55
C PHE A 237 -10.93 7.50 -2.24
N GLY A 238 -9.82 7.61 -1.52
CA GLY A 238 -9.62 7.05 -0.18
C GLY A 238 -8.77 5.77 -0.16
N PHE A 239 -8.10 5.57 0.96
CA PHE A 239 -7.15 4.47 1.15
C PHE A 239 -7.82 3.13 1.52
N HIS A 240 -9.04 3.17 2.06
CA HIS A 240 -9.77 1.99 2.56
C HIS A 240 -10.33 1.10 1.44
N GLN A 241 -9.43 0.53 0.65
CA GLN A 241 -9.75 -0.35 -0.48
C GLN A 241 -8.84 -1.59 -0.44
N PRO A 242 -9.05 -2.55 0.49
CA PRO A 242 -8.13 -3.67 0.71
C PRO A 242 -7.93 -4.57 -0.52
N ALA A 243 -8.88 -4.62 -1.44
CA ALA A 243 -8.71 -5.31 -2.73
C ALA A 243 -7.57 -4.73 -3.58
N GLU A 244 -7.26 -3.43 -3.39
CA GLU A 244 -6.20 -2.71 -4.10
C GLU A 244 -4.85 -2.72 -3.35
N PHE A 245 -4.80 -3.26 -2.12
CA PHE A 245 -3.56 -3.33 -1.37
C PHE A 245 -2.50 -4.11 -2.15
N ALA A 246 -1.26 -3.62 -2.08
CA ALA A 246 -0.10 -4.31 -2.61
C ALA A 246 0.16 -5.65 -1.90
N VAL A 247 1.10 -6.41 -2.41
CA VAL A 247 1.59 -7.62 -1.73
C VAL A 247 2.96 -7.32 -1.16
N PHE A 248 3.07 -7.33 0.16
CA PHE A 248 4.35 -7.29 0.87
C PHE A 248 4.87 -8.72 1.02
N GLU A 249 6.06 -8.99 0.51
CA GLU A 249 6.68 -10.32 0.55
C GLU A 249 7.91 -10.31 1.45
N PHE A 250 7.88 -11.12 2.49
CA PHE A 250 8.95 -11.27 3.47
C PHE A 250 10.09 -12.06 2.86
N GLY A 251 11.23 -11.40 2.67
CA GLY A 251 12.46 -11.97 2.09
C GLY A 251 13.56 -12.18 3.11
N GLU A 252 14.73 -12.66 2.64
CA GLU A 252 15.97 -12.75 3.42
C GLU A 252 16.56 -11.36 3.69
#